data_a04d78e69472d610646ced9a64b5dc50
#
_entry.id   a04d78e69472d610646ced9a64b5dc50
#
_cell.length_a   1.000
_cell.length_b   1.000
_cell.length_c   1.000
_cell.angle_alpha   90.00
_cell.angle_beta   90.00
_cell.angle_gamma   90.00
#
_symmetry.space_group_name_H-M   'P 1'
#
loop_
_entity.id
_entity.type
_entity.pdbx_description
1 polymer ?
#
loop_
_entity_poly.entity_id
_entity_poly.type
_entity_poly.pdbx_seq_one_letter_code
_entity_poly.pdbx_strand_id
1 'polypeptide(L)'
;MMDTTEQLLEKIAIDANDTSKVKVGENEIEFKAPYARVPILEAIKIHTGEDVAGMGEVELRETAKKLGLEVDETMGVGKLIDEIFGEKCEHHYIQPTFITDYPKEMSPLTKEHRDNPALTERFELMVNGKELANCYSELNDPIDQRERFEDQLKLSEKGDDEAMFIDQDFIRALEYGMPPTSGIGIGIDRLVMLMTNNSSIQEVLFFPQMRPEKKKVALTDEEKILLDILKTVEEMPLADLKAKAGLSGKKWDKSTKNLSKLGLFSVEKREDGLFAKKID
;
A
#
# COMPACT_ATOMS: atom_id res chain seq x y z
N MET A 1 -21.77 -15.07 -1.73
CA MET A 1 -20.30 -15.07 -1.79
C MET A 1 -19.67 -15.33 -0.43
N MET A 2 -20.05 -14.67 0.68
CA MET A 2 -19.49 -14.94 2.01
C MET A 2 -19.50 -16.44 2.35
N ASP A 3 -20.66 -17.13 2.26
CA ASP A 3 -20.76 -18.56 2.55
C ASP A 3 -19.87 -19.42 1.65
N THR A 4 -19.70 -19.04 0.38
CA THR A 4 -18.79 -19.74 -0.55
C THR A 4 -17.34 -19.54 -0.14
N THR A 5 -16.97 -18.32 0.28
CA THR A 5 -15.60 -17.97 0.68
C THR A 5 -15.20 -18.72 1.95
N GLU A 6 -16.04 -18.72 2.99
CA GLU A 6 -15.73 -19.42 4.24
C GLU A 6 -15.62 -20.94 4.06
N GLN A 7 -16.50 -21.56 3.24
CA GLN A 7 -16.41 -22.99 2.90
C GLN A 7 -15.15 -23.32 2.08
N LEU A 8 -14.78 -22.45 1.14
CA LEU A 8 -13.55 -22.60 0.36
C LEU A 8 -12.30 -22.57 1.23
N LEU A 9 -12.22 -21.58 2.13
CA LEU A 9 -11.05 -21.40 3.00
C LEU A 9 -10.95 -22.48 4.06
N GLU A 10 -12.08 -22.92 4.64
CA GLU A 10 -12.12 -24.08 5.54
C GLU A 10 -11.59 -25.34 4.83
N LYS A 11 -12.06 -25.59 3.58
CA LYS A 11 -11.58 -26.73 2.81
C LYS A 11 -10.07 -26.63 2.51
N ILE A 12 -9.58 -25.46 2.12
CA ILE A 12 -8.14 -25.24 1.84
C ILE A 12 -7.31 -25.50 3.11
N ALA A 13 -7.75 -24.99 4.27
CA ALA A 13 -7.06 -25.21 5.52
C ALA A 13 -6.97 -26.72 5.86
N ILE A 14 -8.07 -27.45 5.72
CA ILE A 14 -8.10 -28.89 5.96
C ILE A 14 -7.23 -29.66 4.94
N ASP A 15 -7.31 -29.33 3.64
CA ASP A 15 -6.55 -30.01 2.61
C ASP A 15 -5.03 -29.77 2.73
N ALA A 16 -4.63 -28.59 3.22
CA ALA A 16 -3.22 -28.22 3.35
C ALA A 16 -2.60 -28.61 4.71
N ASN A 17 -3.38 -28.64 5.79
CA ASN A 17 -2.87 -28.79 7.15
C ASN A 17 -3.54 -29.95 7.95
N ASP A 18 -4.40 -30.74 7.34
CA ASP A 18 -5.22 -31.81 7.97
C ASP A 18 -6.13 -31.30 9.10
N THR A 19 -6.34 -29.99 9.20
CA THR A 19 -7.17 -29.33 10.23
C THR A 19 -7.64 -27.95 9.75
N SER A 20 -8.80 -27.49 10.28
CA SER A 20 -9.27 -26.12 10.08
C SER A 20 -8.50 -25.07 10.91
N LYS A 21 -7.68 -25.52 11.87
CA LYS A 21 -6.88 -24.65 12.73
C LYS A 21 -5.46 -24.54 12.22
N VAL A 22 -5.05 -23.31 11.93
CA VAL A 22 -3.75 -23.03 11.36
C VAL A 22 -2.98 -22.11 12.30
N LYS A 23 -1.73 -22.47 12.61
CA LYS A 23 -0.84 -21.63 13.40
C LYS A 23 -0.17 -20.59 12.52
N VAL A 24 -0.29 -19.30 12.89
CA VAL A 24 0.35 -18.17 12.20
C VAL A 24 1.09 -17.30 13.21
N GLY A 25 2.39 -17.40 13.27
CA GLY A 25 3.19 -16.77 14.33
C GLY A 25 2.79 -17.28 15.70
N GLU A 26 2.37 -16.37 16.58
CA GLU A 26 1.86 -16.71 17.92
C GLU A 26 0.34 -17.01 17.94
N ASN A 27 -0.38 -16.73 16.84
CA ASN A 27 -1.82 -16.88 16.76
C ASN A 27 -2.23 -18.28 16.26
N GLU A 28 -3.32 -18.83 16.77
CA GLU A 28 -4.04 -19.95 16.19
C GLU A 28 -5.32 -19.42 15.53
N ILE A 29 -5.45 -19.63 14.22
CA ILE A 29 -6.55 -19.14 13.40
C ILE A 29 -7.47 -20.31 13.04
N GLU A 30 -8.74 -20.20 13.39
CA GLU A 30 -9.77 -21.19 13.08
C GLU A 30 -10.50 -20.83 11.79
N PHE A 31 -10.27 -21.59 10.73
CA PHE A 31 -10.92 -21.40 9.42
C PHE A 31 -12.28 -22.11 9.31
N LYS A 32 -12.81 -22.64 10.39
CA LYS A 32 -14.13 -23.29 10.39
C LYS A 32 -15.25 -22.27 10.27
N ALA A 33 -16.15 -22.49 9.30
CA ALA A 33 -17.35 -21.67 9.12
C ALA A 33 -18.37 -21.85 10.29
N PRO A 34 -19.24 -20.85 10.58
CA PRO A 34 -19.33 -19.54 9.93
C PRO A 34 -18.37 -18.49 10.51
N TYR A 35 -17.92 -17.53 9.69
CA TYR A 35 -17.13 -16.40 10.14
C TYR A 35 -18.01 -15.26 10.67
N ALA A 36 -17.46 -14.42 11.53
CA ALA A 36 -18.12 -13.21 12.01
C ALA A 36 -18.35 -12.22 10.84
N ARG A 37 -19.43 -11.44 10.93
CA ARG A 37 -19.81 -10.40 9.95
C ARG A 37 -20.03 -9.11 10.71
N VAL A 38 -19.26 -8.09 10.42
CA VAL A 38 -19.25 -6.81 11.15
C VAL A 38 -19.30 -5.65 10.14
N PRO A 39 -20.32 -4.78 10.19
CA PRO A 39 -20.33 -3.56 9.39
C PRO A 39 -19.14 -2.66 9.71
N ILE A 40 -18.52 -2.03 8.69
CA ILE A 40 -17.30 -1.23 8.89
C ILE A 40 -17.50 -0.08 9.89
N LEU A 41 -18.63 0.62 9.84
CA LEU A 41 -18.90 1.72 10.75
C LEU A 41 -19.11 1.22 12.20
N GLU A 42 -19.69 0.04 12.37
CA GLU A 42 -19.80 -0.61 13.69
C GLU A 42 -18.41 -1.06 14.19
N ALA A 43 -17.55 -1.60 13.31
CA ALA A 43 -16.18 -1.96 13.65
C ALA A 43 -15.40 -0.74 14.17
N ILE A 44 -15.51 0.40 13.51
CA ILE A 44 -14.90 1.65 13.97
C ILE A 44 -15.42 2.05 15.35
N LYS A 45 -16.74 2.01 15.54
CA LYS A 45 -17.36 2.35 16.83
C LYS A 45 -16.92 1.42 17.96
N ILE A 46 -16.81 0.11 17.70
CA ILE A 46 -16.37 -0.89 18.69
C ILE A 46 -14.93 -0.62 19.14
N HIS A 47 -14.02 -0.34 18.21
CA HIS A 47 -12.59 -0.26 18.52
C HIS A 47 -12.11 1.15 18.90
N THR A 48 -12.80 2.20 18.47
CA THR A 48 -12.40 3.60 18.74
C THR A 48 -13.31 4.29 19.76
N GLY A 49 -14.53 3.80 19.94
CA GLY A 49 -15.58 4.48 20.70
C GLY A 49 -16.27 5.63 19.95
N GLU A 50 -15.84 5.95 18.73
CA GLU A 50 -16.40 7.03 17.90
C GLU A 50 -17.47 6.49 16.94
N ASP A 51 -18.64 7.10 16.94
CA ASP A 51 -19.72 6.78 16.00
C ASP A 51 -19.60 7.68 14.78
N VAL A 52 -18.99 7.16 13.72
CA VAL A 52 -18.72 7.94 12.50
C VAL A 52 -19.87 7.89 11.47
N ALA A 53 -20.97 7.21 11.79
CA ALA A 53 -22.09 7.08 10.90
C ALA A 53 -22.75 8.45 10.60
N GLY A 54 -22.83 8.81 9.31
CA GLY A 54 -23.43 10.06 8.85
C GLY A 54 -22.58 11.32 9.07
N MET A 55 -21.33 11.18 9.56
CA MET A 55 -20.41 12.30 9.66
C MET A 55 -20.00 12.81 8.27
N GLY A 56 -19.92 14.13 8.12
CA GLY A 56 -19.35 14.77 6.94
C GLY A 56 -17.82 14.80 6.97
N GLU A 57 -17.19 15.23 5.87
CA GLU A 57 -15.73 15.28 5.69
C GLU A 57 -15.02 16.04 6.83
N VAL A 58 -15.57 17.18 7.27
CA VAL A 58 -14.97 18.00 8.33
C VAL A 58 -14.98 17.26 9.67
N GLU A 59 -16.12 16.66 10.04
CA GLU A 59 -16.29 15.93 11.30
C GLU A 59 -15.42 14.67 11.34
N LEU A 60 -15.34 13.93 10.23
CA LEU A 60 -14.46 12.77 10.10
C LEU A 60 -12.98 13.15 10.24
N ARG A 61 -12.57 14.26 9.64
CA ARG A 61 -11.18 14.75 9.74
C ARG A 61 -10.83 15.15 11.18
N GLU A 62 -11.75 15.80 11.89
CA GLU A 62 -11.57 16.13 13.31
C GLU A 62 -11.49 14.86 14.17
N THR A 63 -12.36 13.88 13.89
CA THR A 63 -12.36 12.58 14.59
C THR A 63 -11.07 11.82 14.33
N ALA A 64 -10.59 11.76 13.09
CA ALA A 64 -9.32 11.13 12.75
C ALA A 64 -8.13 11.77 13.49
N LYS A 65 -8.07 13.11 13.52
CA LYS A 65 -7.07 13.85 14.30
C LYS A 65 -7.16 13.58 15.81
N LYS A 66 -8.37 13.50 16.37
CA LYS A 66 -8.61 13.12 17.77
C LYS A 66 -8.08 11.72 18.08
N LEU A 67 -8.20 10.79 17.12
CA LEU A 67 -7.65 9.45 17.20
C LEU A 67 -6.13 9.37 16.96
N GLY A 68 -5.47 10.52 16.70
CA GLY A 68 -4.02 10.61 16.49
C GLY A 68 -3.56 10.17 15.09
N LEU A 69 -4.44 10.29 14.08
CA LEU A 69 -4.10 10.00 12.69
C LEU A 69 -3.59 11.26 11.98
N GLU A 70 -2.63 11.07 11.09
CA GLU A 70 -2.17 12.12 10.17
C GLU A 70 -3.11 12.15 8.96
N VAL A 71 -3.88 13.21 8.82
CA VAL A 71 -4.83 13.39 7.72
C VAL A 71 -4.64 14.77 7.09
N ASP A 72 -4.70 14.82 5.78
CA ASP A 72 -4.57 16.05 4.99
C ASP A 72 -5.93 16.53 4.41
N GLU A 73 -5.89 17.68 3.72
CA GLU A 73 -7.09 18.31 3.17
C GLU A 73 -7.59 17.66 1.86
N THR A 74 -6.81 16.77 1.26
CA THR A 74 -7.17 16.07 0.01
C THR A 74 -8.06 14.86 0.28
N MET A 75 -8.01 14.30 1.49
CA MET A 75 -8.77 13.12 1.89
C MET A 75 -10.25 13.41 1.97
N GLY A 76 -11.05 12.76 1.12
CA GLY A 76 -12.52 12.77 1.17
C GLY A 76 -13.08 11.83 2.24
N VAL A 77 -14.41 11.78 2.36
CA VAL A 77 -15.13 10.94 3.35
C VAL A 77 -14.68 9.48 3.31
N GLY A 78 -14.63 8.88 2.12
CA GLY A 78 -14.22 7.48 1.96
C GLY A 78 -12.81 7.21 2.46
N LYS A 79 -11.84 8.02 2.07
CA LYS A 79 -10.45 7.89 2.50
C LYS A 79 -10.28 8.07 4.01
N LEU A 80 -11.00 9.03 4.61
CA LEU A 80 -10.96 9.24 6.07
C LEU A 80 -11.49 8.04 6.85
N ILE A 81 -12.56 7.39 6.38
CA ILE A 81 -13.11 6.18 7.00
C ILE A 81 -12.12 5.03 6.84
N ASP A 82 -11.52 4.89 5.67
CA ASP A 82 -10.50 3.87 5.37
C ASP A 82 -9.27 4.00 6.29
N GLU A 83 -8.73 5.21 6.44
CA GLU A 83 -7.61 5.49 7.34
C GLU A 83 -7.95 5.19 8.82
N ILE A 84 -9.16 5.58 9.27
CA ILE A 84 -9.59 5.28 10.64
C ILE A 84 -9.68 3.75 10.85
N PHE A 85 -10.28 3.03 9.91
CA PHE A 85 -10.43 1.58 10.00
C PHE A 85 -9.06 0.88 9.94
N GLY A 86 -8.23 1.19 8.96
CA GLY A 86 -6.92 0.58 8.76
C GLY A 86 -6.02 0.74 9.99
N GLU A 87 -5.89 1.96 10.50
CA GLU A 87 -4.96 2.25 11.60
C GLU A 87 -5.49 1.85 12.99
N LYS A 88 -6.82 1.85 13.19
CA LYS A 88 -7.39 1.63 14.53
C LYS A 88 -8.14 0.31 14.70
N CYS A 89 -8.58 -0.34 13.62
CA CYS A 89 -9.48 -1.47 13.72
C CYS A 89 -8.91 -2.77 13.13
N GLU A 90 -8.24 -2.69 11.98
CA GLU A 90 -7.81 -3.85 11.18
C GLU A 90 -7.02 -4.88 11.99
N HIS A 91 -6.07 -4.43 12.79
CA HIS A 91 -5.17 -5.28 13.59
C HIS A 91 -5.88 -6.08 14.70
N HIS A 92 -7.13 -5.75 15.05
CA HIS A 92 -7.93 -6.49 16.03
C HIS A 92 -8.57 -7.76 15.46
N TYR A 93 -8.71 -7.86 14.15
CA TYR A 93 -9.36 -8.98 13.46
C TYR A 93 -8.39 -10.13 13.20
N ILE A 94 -8.04 -10.86 14.27
CA ILE A 94 -7.14 -12.03 14.20
C ILE A 94 -7.86 -13.23 13.58
N GLN A 95 -9.09 -13.52 14.04
CA GLN A 95 -9.92 -14.58 13.48
C GLN A 95 -10.60 -14.13 12.19
N PRO A 96 -10.87 -15.04 11.23
CA PRO A 96 -11.54 -14.70 9.99
C PRO A 96 -12.84 -13.94 10.25
N THR A 97 -12.92 -12.70 9.77
CA THR A 97 -14.06 -11.81 9.97
C THR A 97 -14.36 -11.05 8.69
N PHE A 98 -15.60 -11.12 8.24
CA PHE A 98 -16.08 -10.28 7.14
C PHE A 98 -16.40 -8.88 7.66
N ILE A 99 -15.73 -7.90 7.15
CA ILE A 99 -16.09 -6.48 7.31
C ILE A 99 -17.03 -6.14 6.16
N THR A 100 -18.22 -5.61 6.44
CA THR A 100 -19.32 -5.44 5.48
C THR A 100 -19.79 -4.01 5.41
N ASP A 101 -20.69 -3.73 4.48
CA ASP A 101 -21.49 -2.51 4.41
C ASP A 101 -20.63 -1.23 4.29
N TYR A 102 -19.69 -1.25 3.34
CA TYR A 102 -18.81 -0.12 3.06
C TYR A 102 -19.58 1.08 2.52
N PRO A 103 -19.26 2.31 2.95
CA PRO A 103 -19.81 3.52 2.36
C PRO A 103 -19.61 3.60 0.85
N LYS A 104 -20.59 4.22 0.17
CA LYS A 104 -20.61 4.36 -1.28
C LYS A 104 -19.38 5.08 -1.83
N GLU A 105 -18.88 6.06 -1.09
CA GLU A 105 -17.70 6.85 -1.43
C GLU A 105 -16.39 6.03 -1.47
N MET A 106 -16.33 4.91 -0.73
CA MET A 106 -15.17 4.00 -0.71
C MET A 106 -15.19 2.97 -1.84
N SER A 107 -16.26 2.89 -2.62
CA SER A 107 -16.51 1.73 -3.48
C SER A 107 -17.07 2.12 -4.84
N PRO A 108 -16.28 2.78 -5.71
CA PRO A 108 -16.77 3.35 -6.98
C PRO A 108 -17.25 2.31 -8.00
N LEU A 109 -16.86 1.05 -7.87
CA LEU A 109 -17.23 -0.04 -8.80
C LEU A 109 -18.29 -0.98 -8.22
N THR A 110 -18.78 -0.70 -7.01
CA THR A 110 -19.66 -1.60 -6.27
C THR A 110 -21.11 -1.14 -6.36
N LYS A 111 -22.01 -2.10 -6.50
CA LYS A 111 -23.44 -1.86 -6.51
C LYS A 111 -23.92 -1.31 -5.18
N GLU A 112 -24.85 -0.36 -5.25
CA GLU A 112 -25.53 0.21 -4.08
C GLU A 112 -26.22 -0.90 -3.26
N HIS A 113 -26.14 -0.78 -1.94
CA HIS A 113 -26.80 -1.72 -1.03
C HIS A 113 -28.32 -1.60 -1.15
N ARG A 114 -29.02 -2.74 -1.27
CA ARG A 114 -30.47 -2.80 -1.58
C ARG A 114 -31.35 -2.14 -0.53
N ASP A 115 -30.92 -2.07 0.71
CA ASP A 115 -31.71 -1.54 1.83
C ASP A 115 -31.22 -0.15 2.30
N ASN A 116 -30.00 0.26 1.91
CA ASN A 116 -29.43 1.55 2.32
C ASN A 116 -28.55 2.14 1.20
N PRO A 117 -29.03 3.14 0.45
CA PRO A 117 -28.30 3.71 -0.68
C PRO A 117 -27.00 4.46 -0.32
N ALA A 118 -26.74 4.73 0.95
CA ALA A 118 -25.47 5.30 1.40
C ALA A 118 -24.35 4.25 1.52
N LEU A 119 -24.69 2.97 1.43
CA LEU A 119 -23.76 1.85 1.55
C LEU A 119 -23.68 1.05 0.24
N THR A 120 -22.76 0.12 0.20
CA THR A 120 -22.55 -0.79 -0.94
C THR A 120 -22.60 -2.24 -0.52
N GLU A 121 -22.95 -3.15 -1.45
CA GLU A 121 -22.90 -4.60 -1.26
C GLU A 121 -21.44 -5.10 -1.42
N ARG A 122 -20.59 -4.80 -0.41
CA ARG A 122 -19.17 -5.14 -0.38
C ARG A 122 -18.81 -5.80 0.95
N PHE A 123 -17.87 -6.72 0.89
CA PHE A 123 -17.16 -7.17 2.08
C PHE A 123 -15.66 -7.30 1.82
N GLU A 124 -14.89 -7.12 2.86
CA GLU A 124 -13.50 -7.57 2.94
C GLU A 124 -13.38 -8.65 4.01
N LEU A 125 -12.55 -9.65 3.76
CA LEU A 125 -12.25 -10.68 4.73
C LEU A 125 -10.94 -10.37 5.43
N MET A 126 -11.01 -10.05 6.70
CA MET A 126 -9.85 -9.84 7.56
C MET A 126 -9.44 -11.16 8.20
N VAL A 127 -8.13 -11.47 8.15
CA VAL A 127 -7.51 -12.62 8.81
C VAL A 127 -6.14 -12.23 9.32
N ASN A 128 -5.88 -12.48 10.58
CA ASN A 128 -4.60 -12.15 11.23
C ASN A 128 -4.21 -10.67 11.10
N GLY A 129 -5.21 -9.79 11.23
CA GLY A 129 -5.02 -8.34 11.15
C GLY A 129 -4.69 -7.82 9.76
N LYS A 130 -5.09 -8.53 8.69
CA LYS A 130 -4.88 -8.11 7.30
C LYS A 130 -6.01 -8.56 6.40
N GLU A 131 -6.31 -7.76 5.38
CA GLU A 131 -7.22 -8.15 4.30
C GLU A 131 -6.67 -9.37 3.56
N LEU A 132 -7.49 -10.41 3.47
CA LEU A 132 -7.23 -11.63 2.69
C LEU A 132 -8.03 -11.65 1.38
N ALA A 133 -9.26 -11.16 1.40
CA ALA A 133 -10.12 -11.14 0.23
C ALA A 133 -11.03 -9.90 0.23
N ASN A 134 -11.38 -9.44 -0.97
CA ASN A 134 -12.32 -8.35 -1.22
C ASN A 134 -13.37 -8.81 -2.23
N CYS A 135 -14.62 -8.59 -1.95
CA CYS A 135 -15.73 -9.04 -2.78
C CYS A 135 -16.88 -8.02 -2.77
N TYR A 136 -17.51 -7.86 -3.90
CA TYR A 136 -18.70 -7.02 -4.01
C TYR A 136 -19.65 -7.48 -5.12
N SER A 137 -20.92 -7.01 -5.02
CA SER A 137 -21.83 -7.03 -6.15
C SER A 137 -21.37 -6.00 -7.16
N GLU A 138 -21.14 -6.41 -8.39
CA GLU A 138 -20.65 -5.53 -9.46
C GLU A 138 -21.68 -4.45 -9.80
N LEU A 139 -21.22 -3.21 -9.90
CA LEU A 139 -22.05 -2.12 -10.41
C LEU A 139 -22.25 -2.35 -11.92
N ASN A 140 -23.49 -2.64 -12.31
CA ASN A 140 -23.86 -2.98 -13.69
C ASN A 140 -24.78 -1.95 -14.36
N ASP A 141 -24.99 -0.79 -13.72
CA ASP A 141 -25.69 0.35 -14.29
C ASP A 141 -24.67 1.34 -14.88
N PRO A 142 -24.64 1.55 -16.21
CA PRO A 142 -23.68 2.46 -16.83
C PRO A 142 -23.89 3.93 -16.47
N ILE A 143 -25.11 4.32 -16.07
CA ILE A 143 -25.40 5.70 -15.67
C ILE A 143 -24.82 5.97 -14.28
N ASP A 144 -25.13 5.13 -13.29
CA ASP A 144 -24.56 5.21 -11.94
C ASP A 144 -23.04 5.10 -11.99
N GLN A 145 -22.50 4.19 -12.82
CA GLN A 145 -21.03 4.05 -12.96
C GLN A 145 -20.37 5.32 -13.49
N ARG A 146 -20.99 6.01 -14.45
CA ARG A 146 -20.48 7.30 -14.97
C ARG A 146 -20.48 8.36 -13.87
N GLU A 147 -21.57 8.48 -13.09
CA GLU A 147 -21.66 9.40 -11.97
C GLU A 147 -20.57 9.15 -10.92
N ARG A 148 -20.30 7.87 -10.59
CA ARG A 148 -19.21 7.50 -9.66
C ARG A 148 -17.83 7.91 -10.17
N PHE A 149 -17.55 7.71 -11.45
CA PHE A 149 -16.29 8.16 -12.04
C PHE A 149 -16.16 9.69 -12.06
N GLU A 150 -17.25 10.42 -12.30
CA GLU A 150 -17.26 11.87 -12.23
C GLU A 150 -16.98 12.38 -10.81
N ASP A 151 -17.49 11.70 -9.79
CA ASP A 151 -17.18 12.02 -8.39
C ASP A 151 -15.72 11.70 -8.03
N GLN A 152 -15.19 10.59 -8.50
CA GLN A 152 -13.75 10.27 -8.35
C GLN A 152 -12.87 11.31 -9.04
N LEU A 153 -13.23 11.80 -10.23
CA LEU A 153 -12.47 12.85 -10.92
C LEU A 153 -12.41 14.14 -10.10
N LYS A 154 -13.49 14.52 -9.40
CA LYS A 154 -13.48 15.68 -8.50
C LYS A 154 -12.51 15.52 -7.32
N LEU A 155 -12.32 14.29 -6.83
CA LEU A 155 -11.32 13.99 -5.80
C LEU A 155 -9.90 14.08 -6.35
N SER A 156 -9.66 13.57 -7.55
CA SER A 156 -8.37 13.71 -8.25
C SER A 156 -7.99 15.19 -8.47
N GLU A 157 -8.96 16.05 -8.84
CA GLU A 157 -8.73 17.49 -8.99
C GLU A 157 -8.36 18.18 -7.67
N LYS A 158 -8.73 17.62 -6.52
CA LYS A 158 -8.32 18.08 -5.18
C LYS A 158 -6.93 17.56 -4.78
N GLY A 159 -6.32 16.67 -5.56
CA GLY A 159 -4.99 16.10 -5.30
C GLY A 159 -4.98 14.68 -4.75
N ASP A 160 -6.09 13.96 -4.83
CA ASP A 160 -6.13 12.52 -4.49
C ASP A 160 -5.53 11.72 -5.67
N ASP A 161 -4.30 11.23 -5.51
CA ASP A 161 -3.57 10.47 -6.52
C ASP A 161 -4.13 9.05 -6.73
N GLU A 162 -4.98 8.55 -5.82
CA GLU A 162 -5.59 7.23 -5.91
C GLU A 162 -6.96 7.26 -6.61
N ALA A 163 -7.50 8.47 -6.87
CA ALA A 163 -8.80 8.63 -7.49
C ALA A 163 -8.81 8.16 -8.95
N MET A 164 -9.88 7.48 -9.34
CA MET A 164 -10.03 6.88 -10.67
C MET A 164 -10.37 7.92 -11.73
N PHE A 165 -9.85 7.71 -12.96
CA PHE A 165 -10.26 8.47 -14.13
C PHE A 165 -11.47 7.84 -14.83
N ILE A 166 -12.15 8.59 -15.71
CA ILE A 166 -13.30 8.09 -16.47
C ILE A 166 -12.82 7.17 -17.59
N ASP A 167 -13.08 5.87 -17.46
CA ASP A 167 -12.85 4.89 -18.51
C ASP A 167 -14.08 4.76 -19.41
N GLN A 168 -14.03 5.38 -20.58
CA GLN A 168 -15.14 5.39 -21.55
C GLN A 168 -15.36 4.02 -22.18
N ASP A 169 -14.34 3.19 -22.32
CA ASP A 169 -14.48 1.85 -22.88
C ASP A 169 -15.13 0.91 -21.85
N PHE A 170 -14.82 1.08 -20.58
CA PHE A 170 -15.47 0.35 -19.49
C PHE A 170 -16.99 0.70 -19.43
N ILE A 171 -17.35 1.99 -19.46
CA ILE A 171 -18.76 2.41 -19.47
C ILE A 171 -19.49 1.85 -20.69
N ARG A 172 -18.87 1.94 -21.89
CA ARG A 172 -19.43 1.38 -23.12
C ARG A 172 -19.66 -0.14 -23.02
N ALA A 173 -18.75 -0.86 -22.38
CA ALA A 173 -18.92 -2.28 -22.14
C ALA A 173 -20.15 -2.57 -21.27
N LEU A 174 -20.40 -1.77 -20.23
CA LEU A 174 -21.60 -1.89 -19.41
C LEU A 174 -22.89 -1.60 -20.19
N GLU A 175 -22.87 -0.65 -21.14
CA GLU A 175 -24.00 -0.31 -22.01
C GLU A 175 -24.44 -1.49 -22.90
N TYR A 176 -23.54 -2.43 -23.24
CA TYR A 176 -23.91 -3.68 -23.93
C TYR A 176 -24.65 -4.69 -23.04
N GLY A 177 -24.62 -4.45 -21.74
CA GLY A 177 -25.32 -5.24 -20.74
C GLY A 177 -24.40 -6.16 -19.93
N MET A 178 -24.42 -5.96 -18.62
CA MET A 178 -23.76 -6.85 -17.65
C MET A 178 -24.84 -7.50 -16.77
N PRO A 179 -24.93 -8.84 -16.71
CA PRO A 179 -25.89 -9.51 -15.83
C PRO A 179 -25.55 -9.24 -14.35
N PRO A 180 -26.50 -9.44 -13.42
CA PRO A 180 -26.19 -9.44 -12.00
C PRO A 180 -25.05 -10.40 -11.69
N THR A 181 -23.97 -9.86 -11.17
CA THR A 181 -22.69 -10.59 -10.96
C THR A 181 -22.11 -10.14 -9.62
N SER A 182 -21.37 -11.01 -8.96
CA SER A 182 -20.48 -10.65 -7.87
C SER A 182 -19.08 -11.20 -8.15
N GLY A 183 -18.08 -10.36 -7.91
CA GLY A 183 -16.66 -10.70 -8.06
C GLY A 183 -15.96 -10.81 -6.71
N ILE A 184 -14.94 -11.66 -6.63
CA ILE A 184 -14.09 -11.76 -5.46
C ILE A 184 -12.62 -11.82 -5.88
N GLY A 185 -11.79 -11.01 -5.22
CA GLY A 185 -10.34 -11.12 -5.25
C GLY A 185 -9.83 -11.77 -3.97
N ILE A 186 -9.04 -12.83 -4.09
CA ILE A 186 -8.38 -13.48 -2.95
C ILE A 186 -6.87 -13.33 -3.11
N GLY A 187 -6.20 -12.81 -2.10
CA GLY A 187 -4.74 -12.69 -2.08
C GLY A 187 -4.07 -14.05 -1.91
N ILE A 188 -3.75 -14.73 -3.02
CA ILE A 188 -3.20 -16.08 -3.00
C ILE A 188 -1.89 -16.15 -2.22
N ASP A 189 -0.98 -15.19 -2.41
CA ASP A 189 0.29 -15.16 -1.67
C ASP A 189 0.06 -15.00 -0.17
N ARG A 190 -0.88 -14.13 0.25
CA ARG A 190 -1.27 -13.99 1.66
C ARG A 190 -1.88 -15.28 2.20
N LEU A 191 -2.74 -15.94 1.43
CA LEU A 191 -3.32 -17.22 1.81
C LEU A 191 -2.24 -18.29 2.01
N VAL A 192 -1.29 -18.39 1.10
CA VAL A 192 -0.15 -19.31 1.22
C VAL A 192 0.70 -18.98 2.45
N MET A 193 0.98 -17.70 2.71
CA MET A 193 1.69 -17.28 3.93
C MET A 193 0.97 -17.77 5.21
N LEU A 194 -0.36 -17.62 5.27
CA LEU A 194 -1.16 -18.11 6.41
C LEU A 194 -1.08 -19.63 6.53
N MET A 195 -1.33 -20.36 5.44
CA MET A 195 -1.37 -21.84 5.45
C MET A 195 -0.02 -22.49 5.74
N THR A 196 1.10 -21.79 5.49
CA THR A 196 2.45 -22.32 5.68
C THR A 196 3.22 -21.65 6.83
N ASN A 197 2.55 -20.78 7.59
CA ASN A 197 3.17 -20.03 8.69
C ASN A 197 4.42 -19.23 8.28
N ASN A 198 4.41 -18.63 7.10
CA ASN A 198 5.48 -17.76 6.61
C ASN A 198 5.14 -16.29 6.86
N SER A 199 6.06 -15.52 7.42
CA SER A 199 5.86 -14.10 7.74
C SER A 199 6.16 -13.15 6.59
N SER A 200 6.91 -13.60 5.59
CA SER A 200 7.35 -12.80 4.45
C SER A 200 6.81 -13.36 3.13
N ILE A 201 6.27 -12.47 2.29
CA ILE A 201 5.84 -12.81 0.93
C ILE A 201 6.97 -13.39 0.07
N GLN A 202 8.22 -12.99 0.32
CA GLN A 202 9.39 -13.51 -0.41
C GLN A 202 9.60 -15.02 -0.22
N GLU A 203 9.12 -15.58 0.89
CA GLU A 203 9.23 -17.01 1.19
C GLU A 203 8.22 -17.87 0.44
N VAL A 204 7.15 -17.26 -0.08
CA VAL A 204 6.09 -17.95 -0.83
C VAL A 204 6.09 -17.66 -2.32
N LEU A 205 6.82 -16.64 -2.77
CA LEU A 205 6.97 -16.33 -4.20
C LEU A 205 7.99 -17.26 -4.86
N PHE A 206 7.63 -17.91 -5.97
CA PHE A 206 8.57 -18.75 -6.74
C PHE A 206 9.71 -17.94 -7.37
N PHE A 207 9.43 -16.70 -7.80
CA PHE A 207 10.39 -15.82 -8.49
C PHE A 207 10.32 -14.40 -7.91
N PRO A 208 10.75 -14.20 -6.65
CA PRO A 208 10.72 -12.87 -6.05
C PRO A 208 11.67 -11.93 -6.79
N GLN A 209 11.21 -10.72 -7.07
CA GLN A 209 12.08 -9.67 -7.59
C GLN A 209 13.06 -9.26 -6.50
N MET A 210 14.35 -9.61 -6.71
CA MET A 210 15.43 -9.19 -5.83
C MET A 210 15.94 -7.83 -6.29
N ARG A 211 16.22 -6.93 -5.35
CA ARG A 211 16.98 -5.73 -5.68
C ARG A 211 18.36 -6.19 -6.21
N PRO A 212 18.83 -5.62 -7.35
CA PRO A 212 20.18 -5.92 -7.81
C PRO A 212 21.15 -5.67 -6.65
N GLU A 213 21.97 -6.65 -6.32
CA GLU A 213 23.09 -6.41 -5.38
C GLU A 213 23.87 -5.21 -5.90
N LYS A 214 23.98 -4.15 -5.09
CA LYS A 214 24.93 -3.08 -5.40
C LYS A 214 26.31 -3.77 -5.43
N LYS A 215 26.87 -3.99 -6.64
CA LYS A 215 28.21 -4.52 -6.79
C LYS A 215 29.11 -3.69 -5.90
N LYS A 216 29.72 -4.31 -4.89
CA LYS A 216 30.77 -3.65 -4.08
C LYS A 216 31.86 -3.27 -5.07
N VAL A 217 31.89 -2.00 -5.45
CA VAL A 217 32.91 -1.49 -6.36
C VAL A 217 34.23 -1.53 -5.60
N ALA A 218 35.15 -2.33 -6.08
CA ALA A 218 36.49 -2.36 -5.51
C ALA A 218 37.17 -1.02 -5.84
N LEU A 219 37.17 -0.12 -4.87
CA LEU A 219 37.87 1.17 -4.99
C LEU A 219 39.37 0.95 -4.83
N THR A 220 40.15 1.65 -5.67
CA THR A 220 41.60 1.73 -5.50
C THR A 220 41.95 2.52 -4.23
N ASP A 221 43.19 2.40 -3.75
CA ASP A 221 43.58 3.12 -2.53
C ASP A 221 43.57 4.65 -2.74
N GLU A 222 43.86 5.11 -3.95
CA GLU A 222 43.76 6.53 -4.32
C GLU A 222 42.29 7.02 -4.28
N GLU A 223 41.32 6.20 -4.73
CA GLU A 223 39.91 6.51 -4.69
C GLU A 223 39.38 6.53 -3.25
N LYS A 224 39.84 5.62 -2.41
CA LYS A 224 39.49 5.62 -0.97
C LYS A 224 39.99 6.90 -0.28
N ILE A 225 41.22 7.33 -0.54
CA ILE A 225 41.78 8.57 0.00
C ILE A 225 40.89 9.76 -0.33
N LEU A 226 40.43 9.89 -1.58
CA LEU A 226 39.55 11.00 -2.00
C LEU A 226 38.20 10.96 -1.27
N LEU A 227 37.60 9.79 -1.19
CA LEU A 227 36.30 9.65 -0.52
C LEU A 227 36.43 9.81 1.01
N ASP A 228 37.52 9.38 1.62
CA ASP A 228 37.74 9.53 3.06
C ASP A 228 37.95 11.01 3.46
N ILE A 229 38.63 11.79 2.61
CA ILE A 229 38.72 13.24 2.81
C ILE A 229 37.34 13.88 2.72
N LEU A 230 36.52 13.48 1.76
CA LEU A 230 35.16 14.02 1.56
C LEU A 230 34.13 13.50 2.57
N LYS A 231 34.39 12.42 3.30
CA LYS A 231 33.55 11.95 4.41
C LYS A 231 33.55 12.93 5.60
N THR A 232 34.63 13.68 5.77
CA THR A 232 34.78 14.61 6.91
C THR A 232 34.18 15.98 6.65
N VAL A 233 33.82 16.27 5.40
CA VAL A 233 33.24 17.55 4.94
C VAL A 233 32.21 17.25 3.86
N GLU A 234 31.09 17.94 3.88
CA GLU A 234 30.03 17.71 2.86
C GLU A 234 30.49 18.09 1.45
N GLU A 235 31.31 19.12 1.35
CA GLU A 235 31.92 19.62 0.11
C GLU A 235 33.19 20.43 0.40
N MET A 236 34.08 20.56 -0.59
CA MET A 236 35.24 21.43 -0.49
C MET A 236 35.72 21.90 -1.89
N PRO A 237 36.50 23.00 -1.95
CA PRO A 237 37.12 23.42 -3.19
C PRO A 237 37.98 22.31 -3.82
N LEU A 238 37.84 22.10 -5.11
CA LEU A 238 38.52 21.03 -5.85
C LEU A 238 40.06 21.14 -5.74
N ALA A 239 40.57 22.37 -5.69
CA ALA A 239 41.99 22.64 -5.50
C ALA A 239 42.50 22.14 -4.13
N ASP A 240 41.71 22.36 -3.07
CA ASP A 240 42.04 21.94 -1.72
C ASP A 240 41.98 20.41 -1.57
N LEU A 241 40.99 19.79 -2.17
CA LEU A 241 40.90 18.33 -2.22
C LEU A 241 42.13 17.72 -2.90
N LYS A 242 42.56 18.32 -4.02
CA LYS A 242 43.74 17.88 -4.77
C LYS A 242 45.04 18.02 -3.96
N ALA A 243 45.17 19.15 -3.25
CA ALA A 243 46.32 19.39 -2.35
C ALA A 243 46.36 18.40 -1.17
N LYS A 244 45.18 18.18 -0.51
CA LYS A 244 45.07 17.24 0.63
C LYS A 244 45.29 15.78 0.23
N ALA A 245 44.84 15.39 -0.98
CA ALA A 245 44.99 14.01 -1.45
C ALA A 245 46.43 13.64 -1.80
N GLY A 246 47.32 14.61 -2.14
CA GLY A 246 48.71 14.38 -2.45
C GLY A 246 48.98 13.46 -3.63
N LEU A 247 48.02 13.28 -4.51
CA LEU A 247 48.10 12.39 -5.66
C LEU A 247 48.81 13.05 -6.85
N SER A 248 49.59 12.28 -7.61
CA SER A 248 50.17 12.75 -8.88
C SER A 248 49.04 13.04 -9.89
N GLY A 249 49.27 13.96 -10.85
CA GLY A 249 48.27 14.39 -11.83
C GLY A 249 47.57 13.21 -12.52
N LYS A 250 48.33 12.20 -13.00
CA LYS A 250 47.74 11.02 -13.65
C LYS A 250 46.83 10.18 -12.71
N LYS A 251 47.26 9.99 -11.46
CA LYS A 251 46.45 9.25 -10.46
C LYS A 251 45.20 10.04 -10.08
N TRP A 252 45.33 11.33 -9.88
CA TRP A 252 44.21 12.24 -9.63
C TRP A 252 43.17 12.17 -10.74
N ASP A 253 43.56 12.39 -11.98
CA ASP A 253 42.61 12.44 -13.11
C ASP A 253 41.90 11.09 -13.32
N LYS A 254 42.64 9.96 -13.14
CA LYS A 254 42.07 8.64 -13.25
C LYS A 254 41.08 8.35 -12.13
N SER A 255 41.40 8.69 -10.88
CA SER A 255 40.54 8.42 -9.73
C SER A 255 39.30 9.27 -9.72
N THR A 256 39.40 10.58 -9.97
CA THR A 256 38.26 11.47 -10.04
C THR A 256 37.31 11.10 -11.18
N LYS A 257 37.83 10.76 -12.36
CA LYS A 257 37.04 10.29 -13.50
C LYS A 257 36.29 8.98 -13.20
N ASN A 258 36.98 8.03 -12.54
CA ASN A 258 36.35 6.77 -12.19
C ASN A 258 35.29 6.94 -11.08
N LEU A 259 35.57 7.70 -10.04
CA LEU A 259 34.61 8.03 -9.00
C LEU A 259 33.36 8.76 -9.54
N SER A 260 33.54 9.69 -10.49
CA SER A 260 32.41 10.34 -11.16
C SER A 260 31.59 9.36 -12.00
N LYS A 261 32.25 8.45 -12.74
CA LYS A 261 31.57 7.39 -13.49
C LYS A 261 30.78 6.44 -12.62
N LEU A 262 31.25 6.20 -11.39
CA LEU A 262 30.60 5.37 -10.39
C LEU A 262 29.48 6.10 -9.64
N GLY A 263 29.27 7.38 -9.89
CA GLY A 263 28.27 8.19 -9.19
C GLY A 263 28.62 8.50 -7.73
N LEU A 264 29.88 8.33 -7.32
CA LEU A 264 30.33 8.55 -5.94
C LEU A 264 30.98 9.92 -5.71
N PHE A 265 31.13 10.70 -6.77
CA PHE A 265 31.83 11.98 -6.78
C PHE A 265 31.27 12.92 -7.83
N SER A 266 31.02 14.16 -7.48
CA SER A 266 30.64 15.22 -8.44
C SER A 266 31.49 16.45 -8.25
N VAL A 267 31.57 17.25 -9.34
CA VAL A 267 32.21 18.57 -9.33
C VAL A 267 31.18 19.59 -9.79
N GLU A 268 30.91 20.55 -8.95
CA GLU A 268 29.99 21.67 -9.24
C GLU A 268 30.78 22.94 -9.51
N LYS A 269 30.39 23.70 -10.52
CA LYS A 269 30.96 25.03 -10.83
C LYS A 269 30.10 26.11 -10.17
N ARG A 270 30.73 26.93 -9.33
CA ARG A 270 30.12 28.09 -8.66
C ARG A 270 30.84 29.37 -9.05
N GLU A 271 30.34 30.51 -8.57
CA GLU A 271 30.93 31.83 -8.85
C GLU A 271 32.37 31.93 -8.28
N ASP A 272 32.62 31.26 -7.18
CA ASP A 272 33.92 31.26 -6.45
C ASP A 272 34.83 30.06 -6.79
N GLY A 273 34.46 29.20 -7.76
CA GLY A 273 35.31 28.12 -8.24
C GLY A 273 34.64 26.76 -8.46
N LEU A 274 35.45 25.70 -8.52
CA LEU A 274 35.01 24.32 -8.64
C LEU A 274 35.00 23.66 -7.26
N PHE A 275 33.89 23.04 -6.90
CA PHE A 275 33.70 22.31 -5.65
C PHE A 275 33.48 20.84 -5.89
N ALA A 276 34.13 20.03 -5.05
CA ALA A 276 34.00 18.58 -5.04
C ALA A 276 33.04 18.16 -3.95
N LYS A 277 32.15 17.23 -4.27
CA LYS A 277 31.17 16.65 -3.35
C LYS A 277 31.13 15.14 -3.47
N LYS A 278 31.02 14.45 -2.34
CA LYS A 278 30.69 13.01 -2.30
C LYS A 278 29.20 12.85 -2.60
N ILE A 279 28.87 11.85 -3.40
CA ILE A 279 27.48 11.39 -3.64
C ILE A 279 27.29 10.09 -2.88
N ASP A 280 26.22 9.98 -2.10
CA ASP A 280 25.87 8.79 -1.31
C ASP A 280 25.18 7.70 -2.13
#